data_2d0945927a6c82d472069d7d56b510e7
#
_entry.id   2d0945927a6c82d472069d7d56b510e7
#
_cell.length_a   1.000
_cell.length_b   1.000
_cell.length_c   1.000
_cell.angle_alpha   90.00
_cell.angle_beta   90.00
_cell.angle_gamma   90.00
#
_symmetry.space_group_name_H-M   'P 1'
#
loop_
_entity.id
_entity.type
_entity.pdbx_description
1 polymer ?
#
loop_
_entity_poly.entity_id
_entity_poly.type
_entity_poly.pdbx_seq_one_letter_code
_entity_poly.pdbx_strand_id
1 'polypeptide(L)'
;STMFPVYVFSGLFLSGYALASILVITFRRRGYPADTVRDHHLRDMATWMMAFSVFMVYIGFSQYMLIWYANLPIEIGYMMRRSSGGWGVLFVLLPVLKWLIPFIVLMPERFRRSERVILAVSVGVLVGQWLDIYWMVVPTFSEKFVQVGWMEAGVFIMFAALFGLSLRWFYRRYSLVAIKDPRLEESLKGRYMHV
;
A
#
# COMPACT_ATOMS: atom_id res chain seq x y z
N SER A 1 -7.88 1.15 21.25
CA SER A 1 -6.51 1.70 21.13
C SER A 1 -6.49 2.87 20.16
N THR A 2 -5.94 4.00 20.58
CA THR A 2 -5.85 5.25 19.78
C THR A 2 -4.96 5.10 18.54
N MET A 3 -4.04 4.14 18.54
CA MET A 3 -3.11 3.90 17.44
C MET A 3 -3.72 3.11 16.27
N PHE A 4 -4.85 2.46 16.47
CA PHE A 4 -5.49 1.65 15.42
C PHE A 4 -5.90 2.47 14.18
N PRO A 5 -6.54 3.65 14.30
CA PRO A 5 -6.83 4.48 13.13
C PRO A 5 -5.58 4.94 12.38
N VAL A 6 -4.48 5.22 13.11
CA VAL A 6 -3.20 5.61 12.49
C VAL A 6 -2.58 4.44 11.73
N TYR A 7 -2.71 3.22 12.24
CA TYR A 7 -2.29 2.01 11.54
C TYR A 7 -3.06 1.81 10.22
N VAL A 8 -4.39 1.94 10.26
CA VAL A 8 -5.24 1.84 9.06
C VAL A 8 -4.89 2.94 8.05
N PHE A 9 -4.70 4.18 8.52
CA PHE A 9 -4.29 5.30 7.68
C PHE A 9 -2.92 5.04 6.99
N SER A 10 -1.94 4.55 7.74
CA SER A 10 -0.61 4.25 7.18
C SER A 10 -0.67 3.16 6.09
N GLY A 11 -1.48 2.13 6.30
CA GLY A 11 -1.73 1.08 5.32
C GLY A 11 -2.45 1.59 4.07
N LEU A 12 -3.43 2.49 4.24
CA LEU A 12 -4.13 3.16 3.13
C LEU A 12 -3.16 3.99 2.29
N PHE A 13 -2.29 4.76 2.92
CA PHE A 13 -1.31 5.59 2.23
C PHE A 13 -0.28 4.75 1.48
N LEU A 14 0.26 3.71 2.11
CA LEU A 14 1.18 2.77 1.49
C LEU A 14 0.56 2.11 0.24
N SER A 15 -0.66 1.59 0.36
CA SER A 15 -1.37 0.97 -0.75
C SER A 15 -1.78 1.98 -1.83
N GLY A 16 -2.06 3.22 -1.45
CA GLY A 16 -2.33 4.32 -2.38
C GLY A 16 -1.13 4.61 -3.29
N TYR A 17 0.08 4.73 -2.74
CA TYR A 17 1.31 4.88 -3.53
C TYR A 17 1.62 3.66 -4.39
N ALA A 18 1.37 2.45 -3.88
CA ALA A 18 1.53 1.23 -4.66
C ALA A 18 0.58 1.19 -5.87
N LEU A 19 -0.71 1.49 -5.66
CA LEU A 19 -1.70 1.55 -6.72
C LEU A 19 -1.40 2.66 -7.73
N ALA A 20 -1.05 3.86 -7.26
CA ALA A 20 -0.67 4.97 -8.11
C ALA A 20 0.56 4.61 -8.98
N SER A 21 1.57 3.94 -8.41
CA SER A 21 2.74 3.47 -9.15
C SER A 21 2.36 2.49 -10.26
N ILE A 22 1.48 1.54 -9.99
CA ILE A 22 0.98 0.59 -11.01
C ILE A 22 0.25 1.34 -12.14
N LEU A 23 -0.63 2.28 -11.81
CA LEU A 23 -1.38 3.05 -12.79
C LEU A 23 -0.45 3.90 -13.65
N VAL A 24 0.45 4.66 -13.03
CA VAL A 24 1.40 5.53 -13.73
C VAL A 24 2.29 4.75 -14.68
N ILE A 25 2.87 3.62 -14.23
CA ILE A 25 3.72 2.78 -15.08
C ILE A 25 2.90 2.15 -16.22
N THR A 26 1.67 1.71 -15.93
CA THR A 26 0.79 1.10 -16.95
C THR A 26 0.42 2.11 -18.02
N PHE A 27 0.10 3.36 -17.65
CA PHE A 27 -0.21 4.42 -18.60
C PHE A 27 1.03 4.85 -19.39
N ARG A 28 2.17 5.01 -18.74
CA ARG A 28 3.44 5.32 -19.39
C ARG A 28 3.78 4.29 -20.49
N ARG A 29 3.62 3.01 -20.21
CA ARG A 29 3.84 1.92 -21.17
C ARG A 29 2.87 1.93 -22.35
N ARG A 30 1.69 2.52 -22.18
CA ARG A 30 0.70 2.73 -23.25
C ARG A 30 0.91 4.03 -24.02
N GLY A 31 1.99 4.76 -23.76
CA GLY A 31 2.32 6.02 -24.41
C GLY A 31 1.50 7.22 -23.91
N TYR A 32 0.89 7.16 -22.73
CA TYR A 32 0.06 8.22 -22.20
C TYR A 32 0.49 8.63 -20.79
N PRO A 33 0.72 9.84 -20.48
CA PRO A 33 1.42 10.92 -21.17
C PRO A 33 2.93 10.68 -21.11
N ALA A 34 3.49 10.09 -22.18
CA ALA A 34 4.87 9.60 -22.21
C ALA A 34 5.92 10.67 -21.86
N ASP A 35 5.68 11.92 -22.26
CA ASP A 35 6.64 13.01 -22.05
C ASP A 35 6.52 13.67 -20.66
N THR A 36 5.48 13.41 -19.92
CA THR A 36 5.22 14.05 -18.62
C THR A 36 5.73 13.22 -17.45
N VAL A 37 5.62 11.89 -17.52
CA VAL A 37 6.09 11.00 -16.46
C VAL A 37 7.54 10.59 -16.70
N ARG A 38 8.46 11.18 -15.93
CA ARG A 38 9.89 10.89 -15.98
C ARG A 38 10.33 9.92 -14.88
N ASP A 39 11.54 9.40 -14.98
CA ASP A 39 12.08 8.40 -14.05
C ASP A 39 12.21 8.92 -12.60
N HIS A 40 12.41 10.25 -12.43
CA HIS A 40 12.45 10.83 -11.10
C HIS A 40 11.10 10.77 -10.38
N HIS A 41 9.97 10.92 -11.10
CA HIS A 41 8.64 10.76 -10.49
C HIS A 41 8.41 9.33 -9.97
N LEU A 42 8.84 8.32 -10.73
CA LEU A 42 8.75 6.93 -10.30
C LEU A 42 9.64 6.65 -9.09
N ARG A 43 10.86 7.21 -9.08
CA ARG A 43 11.77 7.14 -7.93
C ARG A 43 11.15 7.75 -6.69
N ASP A 44 10.51 8.91 -6.82
CA ASP A 44 9.90 9.62 -5.69
C ASP A 44 8.71 8.85 -5.14
N MET A 45 7.84 8.30 -6.00
CA MET A 45 6.75 7.41 -5.59
C MET A 45 7.28 6.15 -4.86
N ALA A 46 8.34 5.53 -5.37
CA ALA A 46 8.98 4.39 -4.71
C ALA A 46 9.59 4.78 -3.36
N THR A 47 10.15 5.99 -3.24
CA THR A 47 10.69 6.52 -1.99
C THR A 47 9.59 6.73 -0.94
N TRP A 48 8.45 7.29 -1.35
CA TRP A 48 7.29 7.43 -0.47
C TRP A 48 6.71 6.07 -0.05
N MET A 49 6.64 5.12 -0.97
CA MET A 49 6.20 3.75 -0.65
C MET A 49 7.14 3.09 0.38
N MET A 50 8.47 3.26 0.24
CA MET A 50 9.46 2.80 1.21
C MET A 50 9.27 3.49 2.57
N ALA A 51 9.10 4.81 2.61
CA ALA A 51 8.90 5.58 3.84
C ALA A 51 7.63 5.15 4.58
N PHE A 52 6.51 5.00 3.86
CA PHE A 52 5.25 4.56 4.47
C PHE A 52 5.26 3.08 4.89
N SER A 53 6.09 2.24 4.26
CA SER A 53 6.28 0.86 4.73
C SER A 53 6.94 0.82 6.11
N VAL A 54 7.95 1.67 6.34
CA VAL A 54 8.60 1.84 7.67
C VAL A 54 7.63 2.43 8.68
N PHE A 55 6.91 3.48 8.30
CA PHE A 55 5.94 4.13 9.18
C PHE A 55 4.84 3.15 9.62
N MET A 56 4.32 2.36 8.70
CA MET A 56 3.28 1.39 8.99
C MET A 56 3.74 0.32 9.99
N VAL A 57 4.93 -0.28 9.79
CA VAL A 57 5.43 -1.29 10.72
C VAL A 57 5.76 -0.69 12.08
N TYR A 58 6.26 0.54 12.12
CA TYR A 58 6.49 1.25 13.36
C TYR A 58 5.19 1.43 14.17
N ILE A 59 4.12 1.88 13.53
CA ILE A 59 2.81 2.05 14.19
C ILE A 59 2.23 0.70 14.62
N GLY A 60 2.31 -0.32 13.76
CA GLY A 60 1.85 -1.68 14.08
C GLY A 60 2.61 -2.30 15.25
N PHE A 61 3.93 -2.16 15.27
CA PHE A 61 4.77 -2.62 16.37
C PHE A 61 4.48 -1.85 17.66
N SER A 62 4.34 -0.52 17.59
CA SER A 62 4.00 0.32 18.74
C SER A 62 2.66 -0.09 19.34
N GLN A 63 1.65 -0.35 18.51
CA GLN A 63 0.35 -0.84 18.97
C GLN A 63 0.47 -2.21 19.66
N TYR A 64 1.21 -3.14 19.05
CA TYR A 64 1.46 -4.45 19.65
C TYR A 64 2.14 -4.32 21.03
N MET A 65 3.20 -3.51 21.13
CA MET A 65 3.94 -3.28 22.36
C MET A 65 3.06 -2.67 23.46
N LEU A 66 2.22 -1.68 23.11
CA LEU A 66 1.31 -1.06 24.06
C LEU A 66 0.28 -2.06 24.62
N ILE A 67 -0.31 -2.90 23.77
CA ILE A 67 -1.28 -3.92 24.17
C ILE A 67 -0.58 -4.98 25.05
N TRP A 68 0.61 -5.41 24.66
CA TRP A 68 1.38 -6.40 25.40
C TRP A 68 1.81 -5.87 26.78
N TYR A 69 2.30 -4.64 26.83
CA TYR A 69 2.75 -4.02 28.08
C TYR A 69 1.59 -3.70 29.05
N ALA A 70 0.49 -3.14 28.54
CA ALA A 70 -0.68 -2.77 29.33
C ALA A 70 -1.43 -3.98 29.93
N ASN A 71 -1.32 -5.14 29.28
CA ASN A 71 -1.89 -6.41 29.73
C ASN A 71 -3.40 -6.36 30.06
N LEU A 72 -4.16 -5.56 29.32
CA LEU A 72 -5.61 -5.45 29.51
C LEU A 72 -6.33 -6.64 28.86
N PRO A 73 -7.16 -7.41 29.61
CA PRO A 73 -7.78 -8.66 29.12
C PRO A 73 -8.57 -8.50 27.82
N ILE A 74 -9.25 -7.37 27.62
CA ILE A 74 -10.05 -7.08 26.43
C ILE A 74 -9.19 -6.90 25.19
N GLU A 75 -8.07 -6.16 25.33
CA GLU A 75 -7.17 -5.88 24.21
C GLU A 75 -6.26 -7.07 23.86
N ILE A 76 -5.79 -7.80 24.89
CA ILE A 76 -4.99 -9.03 24.69
C ILE A 76 -5.78 -10.08 23.95
N GLY A 77 -7.05 -10.28 24.28
CA GLY A 77 -7.91 -11.25 23.59
C GLY A 77 -8.01 -11.00 22.09
N TYR A 78 -7.93 -9.74 21.64
CA TYR A 78 -7.85 -9.37 20.23
C TYR A 78 -6.55 -9.87 19.58
N MET A 79 -5.41 -9.63 20.22
CA MET A 79 -4.09 -10.03 19.71
C MET A 79 -3.87 -11.54 19.76
N MET A 80 -4.26 -12.20 20.85
CA MET A 80 -4.09 -13.65 20.99
C MET A 80 -4.81 -14.43 19.90
N ARG A 81 -6.03 -14.05 19.54
CA ARG A 81 -6.77 -14.68 18.42
C ARG A 81 -6.04 -14.54 17.09
N ARG A 82 -5.29 -13.47 16.88
CA ARG A 82 -4.58 -13.15 15.62
C ARG A 82 -3.14 -13.63 15.57
N SER A 83 -2.56 -13.93 16.71
CA SER A 83 -1.18 -14.46 16.81
C SER A 83 -1.12 -15.96 17.03
N SER A 84 -2.25 -16.64 17.28
CA SER A 84 -2.31 -18.06 17.52
C SER A 84 -2.77 -18.87 16.30
N GLY A 85 -2.45 -20.15 16.28
CA GLY A 85 -2.86 -21.07 15.22
C GLY A 85 -2.40 -20.63 13.82
N GLY A 86 -3.22 -20.87 12.81
CA GLY A 86 -2.93 -20.50 11.43
C GLY A 86 -2.85 -18.98 11.21
N TRP A 87 -3.53 -18.17 12.01
CA TRP A 87 -3.48 -16.70 11.93
C TRP A 87 -2.11 -16.13 12.32
N GLY A 88 -1.35 -16.84 13.15
CA GLY A 88 0.02 -16.47 13.50
C GLY A 88 0.97 -16.44 12.31
N VAL A 89 0.70 -17.23 11.27
CA VAL A 89 1.47 -17.17 10.02
C VAL A 89 1.31 -15.80 9.34
N LEU A 90 0.08 -15.27 9.27
CA LEU A 90 -0.17 -13.94 8.72
C LEU A 90 0.42 -12.85 9.62
N PHE A 91 0.39 -13.01 10.93
CA PHE A 91 1.00 -12.07 11.87
C PHE A 91 2.49 -11.82 11.57
N VAL A 92 3.23 -12.87 11.18
CA VAL A 92 4.65 -12.77 10.79
C VAL A 92 4.81 -12.38 9.32
N LEU A 93 3.96 -12.90 8.42
CA LEU A 93 4.07 -12.68 6.98
C LEU A 93 3.78 -11.22 6.59
N LEU A 94 2.82 -10.58 7.25
CA LEU A 94 2.40 -9.22 6.92
C LEU A 94 3.53 -8.16 7.07
N PRO A 95 4.30 -8.11 8.19
CA PRO A 95 5.47 -7.26 8.28
C PRO A 95 6.52 -7.56 7.21
N VAL A 96 6.70 -8.82 6.82
CA VAL A 96 7.64 -9.20 5.76
C VAL A 96 7.18 -8.64 4.41
N LEU A 97 5.92 -8.82 4.03
CA LEU A 97 5.38 -8.37 2.74
C LEU A 97 5.26 -6.85 2.64
N LYS A 98 4.84 -6.20 3.71
CA LYS A 98 4.49 -4.77 3.68
C LYS A 98 5.61 -3.83 4.13
N TRP A 99 6.62 -4.36 4.79
CA TRP A 99 7.76 -3.57 5.25
C TRP A 99 9.11 -4.14 4.79
N LEU A 100 9.46 -5.35 5.20
CA LEU A 100 10.81 -5.87 5.00
C LEU A 100 11.18 -5.95 3.51
N ILE A 101 10.29 -6.49 2.69
CA ILE A 101 10.49 -6.60 1.25
C ILE A 101 10.53 -5.21 0.60
N PRO A 102 9.53 -4.31 0.74
CA PRO A 102 9.60 -2.97 0.18
C PRO A 102 10.84 -2.20 0.65
N PHE A 103 11.19 -2.28 1.93
CA PHE A 103 12.33 -1.58 2.49
C PHE A 103 13.66 -2.06 1.88
N ILE A 104 13.94 -3.37 1.92
CA ILE A 104 15.20 -3.92 1.42
C ILE A 104 15.31 -3.73 -0.10
N VAL A 105 14.24 -4.04 -0.83
CA VAL A 105 14.26 -3.99 -2.29
C VAL A 105 14.35 -2.56 -2.81
N LEU A 106 13.66 -1.61 -2.19
CA LEU A 106 13.67 -0.22 -2.62
C LEU A 106 14.80 0.61 -2.00
N MET A 107 15.60 0.08 -1.06
CA MET A 107 16.72 0.79 -0.47
C MET A 107 17.78 1.20 -1.50
N PRO A 108 18.24 0.33 -2.43
CA PRO A 108 19.18 0.75 -3.47
C PRO A 108 18.50 1.64 -4.51
N GLU A 109 19.12 2.78 -4.83
CA GLU A 109 18.58 3.75 -5.79
C GLU A 109 18.31 3.15 -7.18
N ARG A 110 19.16 2.24 -7.63
CA ARG A 110 19.00 1.54 -8.93
C ARG A 110 17.66 0.82 -9.05
N PHE A 111 17.14 0.26 -7.95
CA PHE A 111 15.87 -0.46 -7.95
C PHE A 111 14.67 0.49 -7.90
N ARG A 112 14.82 1.66 -7.25
CA ARG A 112 13.81 2.73 -7.30
C ARG A 112 13.66 3.38 -8.67
N ARG A 113 14.59 3.16 -9.59
CA ARG A 113 14.50 3.61 -10.99
C ARG A 113 13.97 2.53 -11.94
N SER A 114 13.83 1.29 -11.47
CA SER A 114 13.39 0.17 -12.29
C SER A 114 11.88 -0.01 -12.23
N GLU A 115 11.18 0.23 -13.34
CA GLU A 115 9.72 0.03 -13.43
C GLU A 115 9.29 -1.39 -13.04
N ARG A 116 10.07 -2.42 -13.43
CA ARG A 116 9.74 -3.82 -13.13
C ARG A 116 9.78 -4.09 -11.63
N VAL A 117 10.79 -3.56 -10.95
CA VAL A 117 10.95 -3.72 -9.51
C VAL A 117 9.84 -2.98 -8.77
N ILE A 118 9.56 -1.72 -9.15
CA ILE A 118 8.48 -0.92 -8.56
C ILE A 118 7.14 -1.64 -8.71
N LEU A 119 6.84 -2.17 -9.91
CA LEU A 119 5.60 -2.93 -10.15
C LEU A 119 5.51 -4.17 -9.27
N ALA A 120 6.57 -4.98 -9.18
CA ALA A 120 6.58 -6.19 -8.38
C ALA A 120 6.34 -5.88 -6.89
N VAL A 121 7.05 -4.87 -6.35
CA VAL A 121 6.87 -4.43 -4.96
C VAL A 121 5.47 -3.86 -4.75
N SER A 122 4.95 -3.06 -5.68
CA SER A 122 3.60 -2.47 -5.58
C SER A 122 2.52 -3.54 -5.56
N VAL A 123 2.61 -4.57 -6.40
CA VAL A 123 1.68 -5.71 -6.38
C VAL A 123 1.78 -6.46 -5.05
N GLY A 124 3.00 -6.71 -4.56
CA GLY A 124 3.21 -7.36 -3.26
C GLY A 124 2.60 -6.57 -2.10
N VAL A 125 2.75 -5.24 -2.10
CA VAL A 125 2.15 -4.34 -1.11
C VAL A 125 0.62 -4.39 -1.16
N LEU A 126 0.00 -4.38 -2.35
CA LEU A 126 -1.46 -4.46 -2.50
C LEU A 126 -2.00 -5.80 -2.01
N VAL A 127 -1.34 -6.91 -2.37
CA VAL A 127 -1.70 -8.23 -1.84
C VAL A 127 -1.55 -8.26 -0.33
N GLY A 128 -0.44 -7.73 0.20
CA GLY A 128 -0.22 -7.60 1.64
C GLY A 128 -1.28 -6.74 2.33
N GLN A 129 -1.74 -5.66 1.70
CA GLN A 129 -2.81 -4.82 2.25
C GLN A 129 -4.15 -5.54 2.30
N TRP A 130 -4.48 -6.30 1.25
CA TRP A 130 -5.69 -7.13 1.26
C TRP A 130 -5.65 -8.19 2.36
N LEU A 131 -4.53 -8.90 2.48
CA LEU A 131 -4.32 -9.88 3.55
C LEU A 131 -4.37 -9.27 4.95
N ASP A 132 -3.87 -8.04 5.11
CA ASP A 132 -3.88 -7.32 6.39
C ASP A 132 -5.30 -6.95 6.82
N ILE A 133 -6.12 -6.43 5.90
CA ILE A 133 -7.55 -6.17 6.17
C ILE A 133 -8.27 -7.47 6.51
N TYR A 134 -8.00 -8.54 5.77
CA TYR A 134 -8.55 -9.85 6.03
C TYR A 134 -8.17 -10.36 7.44
N TRP A 135 -6.89 -10.25 7.80
CA TRP A 135 -6.38 -10.60 9.13
C TRP A 135 -6.96 -9.73 10.25
N MET A 136 -7.26 -8.46 9.98
CA MET A 136 -7.90 -7.59 10.97
C MET A 136 -9.36 -7.95 11.24
N VAL A 137 -10.09 -8.43 10.25
CA VAL A 137 -11.55 -8.61 10.31
C VAL A 137 -11.95 -10.06 10.61
N VAL A 138 -11.47 -11.01 9.83
CA VAL A 138 -11.99 -12.39 9.81
C VAL A 138 -11.78 -13.17 11.10
N PRO A 139 -10.65 -13.04 11.84
CA PRO A 139 -10.45 -13.75 13.10
C PRO A 139 -11.45 -13.40 14.19
N THR A 140 -12.22 -12.34 14.00
CA THR A 140 -13.31 -11.96 14.92
C THR A 140 -14.53 -12.88 14.76
N PHE A 141 -14.73 -13.41 13.54
CA PHE A 141 -15.92 -14.21 13.19
C PHE A 141 -15.64 -15.70 13.04
N SER A 142 -14.39 -16.08 12.77
CA SER A 142 -14.00 -17.47 12.53
C SER A 142 -12.63 -17.79 13.12
N GLU A 143 -12.57 -18.90 13.85
CA GLU A 143 -11.31 -19.47 14.35
C GLU A 143 -10.56 -20.25 13.25
N LYS A 144 -11.29 -20.64 12.18
CA LYS A 144 -10.68 -21.39 11.07
C LYS A 144 -9.81 -20.47 10.23
N PHE A 145 -8.61 -20.95 9.93
CA PHE A 145 -7.67 -20.26 9.07
C PHE A 145 -8.21 -20.17 7.63
N VAL A 146 -8.19 -18.98 7.09
CA VAL A 146 -8.49 -18.61 5.70
C VAL A 146 -9.63 -19.40 5.04
N GLN A 147 -10.82 -18.84 5.10
CA GLN A 147 -11.96 -19.28 4.30
C GLN A 147 -12.28 -18.20 3.28
N VAL A 148 -11.49 -18.12 2.20
CA VAL A 148 -11.84 -17.26 1.07
C VAL A 148 -12.89 -18.01 0.24
N GLY A 149 -14.14 -17.57 0.37
CA GLY A 149 -15.25 -18.11 -0.40
C GLY A 149 -15.54 -17.31 -1.66
N TRP A 150 -16.53 -17.77 -2.41
CA TRP A 150 -17.01 -17.06 -3.60
C TRP A 150 -17.60 -15.68 -3.27
N MET A 151 -18.10 -15.49 -2.04
CA MET A 151 -18.71 -14.24 -1.60
C MET A 151 -17.65 -13.14 -1.45
N GLU A 152 -16.51 -13.44 -0.81
CA GLU A 152 -15.39 -12.50 -0.66
C GLU A 152 -14.78 -12.14 -2.01
N ALA A 153 -14.63 -13.12 -2.89
CA ALA A 153 -14.17 -12.89 -4.27
C ALA A 153 -15.17 -12.02 -5.05
N GLY A 154 -16.47 -12.26 -4.93
CA GLY A 154 -17.51 -11.46 -5.57
C GLY A 154 -17.51 -10.00 -5.14
N VAL A 155 -17.44 -9.75 -3.82
CA VAL A 155 -17.36 -8.38 -3.27
C VAL A 155 -16.09 -7.67 -3.74
N PHE A 156 -14.94 -8.35 -3.72
CA PHE A 156 -13.69 -7.78 -4.21
C PHE A 156 -13.76 -7.39 -5.68
N ILE A 157 -14.27 -8.28 -6.54
CA ILE A 157 -14.44 -8.03 -7.98
C ILE A 157 -15.41 -6.86 -8.22
N MET A 158 -16.50 -6.78 -7.47
CA MET A 158 -17.47 -5.68 -7.57
C MET A 158 -16.80 -4.33 -7.29
N PHE A 159 -16.08 -4.19 -6.17
CA PHE A 159 -15.40 -2.94 -5.84
C PHE A 159 -14.26 -2.62 -6.81
N ALA A 160 -13.49 -3.61 -7.26
CA ALA A 160 -12.46 -3.43 -8.27
C ALA A 160 -13.06 -2.94 -9.61
N ALA A 161 -14.20 -3.49 -10.02
CA ALA A 161 -14.91 -3.06 -11.22
C ALA A 161 -15.46 -1.64 -11.09
N LEU A 162 -16.07 -1.28 -9.96
CA LEU A 162 -16.55 0.07 -9.68
C LEU A 162 -15.40 1.08 -9.71
N PHE A 163 -14.28 0.75 -9.09
CA PHE A 163 -13.08 1.59 -9.13
C PHE A 163 -12.55 1.75 -10.56
N GLY A 164 -12.44 0.67 -11.32
CA GLY A 164 -11.99 0.71 -12.71
C GLY A 164 -12.92 1.53 -13.61
N LEU A 165 -14.24 1.42 -13.43
CA LEU A 165 -15.23 2.25 -14.15
C LEU A 165 -15.11 3.72 -13.78
N SER A 166 -14.92 4.04 -12.49
CA SER A 166 -14.72 5.40 -12.00
C SER A 166 -13.45 6.03 -12.58
N LEU A 167 -12.34 5.28 -12.60
CA LEU A 167 -11.10 5.72 -13.24
C LEU A 167 -11.30 5.97 -14.74
N ARG A 168 -11.94 5.03 -15.45
CA ARG A 168 -12.21 5.17 -16.89
C ARG A 168 -13.07 6.41 -17.19
N TRP A 169 -14.11 6.64 -16.38
CA TRP A 169 -14.96 7.82 -16.50
C TRP A 169 -14.16 9.11 -16.29
N PHE A 170 -13.34 9.16 -15.23
CA PHE A 170 -12.51 10.31 -14.91
C PHE A 170 -11.51 10.62 -16.04
N TYR A 171 -10.77 9.62 -16.51
CA TYR A 171 -9.76 9.80 -17.57
C TYR A 171 -10.33 10.16 -18.94
N ARG A 172 -11.61 9.87 -19.19
CA ARG A 172 -12.28 10.33 -20.40
C ARG A 172 -12.69 11.80 -20.34
N ARG A 173 -12.84 12.34 -19.14
CA ARG A 173 -13.42 13.67 -18.92
C ARG A 173 -12.37 14.71 -18.54
N TYR A 174 -11.30 14.32 -17.91
CA TYR A 174 -10.28 15.21 -17.37
C TYR A 174 -8.90 14.88 -17.91
N SER A 175 -8.07 15.93 -18.09
CA SER A 175 -6.65 15.77 -18.43
C SER A 175 -5.91 15.12 -17.27
N LEU A 176 -5.03 14.16 -17.59
CA LEU A 176 -4.13 13.53 -16.61
C LEU A 176 -3.00 14.46 -16.15
N VAL A 177 -2.73 15.50 -16.91
CA VAL A 177 -1.69 16.49 -16.63
C VAL A 177 -2.35 17.78 -16.20
N ALA A 178 -1.86 18.39 -15.14
CA ALA A 178 -2.30 19.67 -14.64
C ALA A 178 -1.76 20.81 -15.54
N ILE A 179 -2.32 20.96 -16.75
CA ILE A 179 -1.83 21.88 -17.81
C ILE A 179 -1.78 23.35 -17.34
N LYS A 180 -2.54 23.71 -16.31
CA LYS A 180 -2.59 25.10 -15.76
C LYS A 180 -1.76 25.26 -14.48
N ASP A 181 -0.96 24.27 -14.10
CA ASP A 181 -0.09 24.39 -12.93
C ASP A 181 1.15 25.23 -13.30
N PRO A 182 1.40 26.36 -12.63
CA PRO A 182 2.57 27.20 -12.90
C PRO A 182 3.89 26.49 -12.59
N ARG A 183 3.86 25.43 -11.78
CA ARG A 183 5.05 24.62 -11.42
C ARG A 183 5.22 23.38 -12.29
N LEU A 184 4.41 23.21 -13.32
CA LEU A 184 4.51 22.03 -14.20
C LEU A 184 5.90 21.90 -14.82
N GLU A 185 6.51 23.00 -15.27
CA GLU A 185 7.86 22.98 -15.84
C GLU A 185 8.95 22.56 -14.84
N GLU A 186 8.83 22.98 -13.58
CA GLU A 186 9.74 22.58 -12.51
C GLU A 186 9.65 21.07 -12.25
N SER A 187 8.42 20.55 -12.18
CA SER A 187 8.15 19.13 -12.06
C SER A 187 8.74 18.32 -13.22
N LEU A 188 8.59 18.81 -14.45
CA LEU A 188 9.13 18.14 -15.64
C LEU A 188 10.66 18.16 -15.70
N LYS A 189 11.29 19.22 -15.20
CA LYS A 189 12.77 19.37 -15.19
C LYS A 189 13.44 18.61 -14.05
N GLY A 190 12.69 18.19 -13.04
CA GLY A 190 13.21 17.51 -11.82
C GLY A 190 14.15 18.42 -11.00
N ARG A 191 14.09 19.71 -11.21
CA ARG A 191 14.79 20.72 -10.41
C ARG A 191 13.92 21.04 -9.19
N TYR A 192 14.11 20.29 -8.12
CA TYR A 192 13.68 20.77 -6.82
C TYR A 192 14.61 21.95 -6.47
N MET A 193 14.05 23.13 -6.22
CA MET A 193 14.84 24.22 -5.69
C MET A 193 15.48 23.75 -4.38
N HIS A 194 16.79 23.59 -4.40
CA HIS A 194 17.56 23.61 -3.16
C HIS A 194 17.49 25.03 -2.64
N VAL A 195 16.56 25.28 -1.69
CA VAL A 195 16.58 26.46 -0.84
C VAL A 195 17.62 26.23 0.24
#